data_c8b4339567d07cc7f6f723fc0146f7cd
#
_entry.id   c8b4339567d07cc7f6f723fc0146f7cd
#
_cell.length_a   1.000
_cell.length_b   1.000
_cell.length_c   1.000
_cell.angle_alpha   90.00
_cell.angle_beta   90.00
_cell.angle_gamma   90.00
#
_symmetry.space_group_name_H-M   'P 1'
#
loop_
_entity.id
_entity.type
_entity.pdbx_description
1 polymer ?
#
loop_
_entity_poly.entity_id
_entity_poly.type
_entity_poly.pdbx_seq_one_letter_code
_entity_poly.pdbx_strand_id
1 'polypeptide(L)'
;TCTLALTATLLTGCGNSASQSETPASQPEETDYTPVTLTNYGREITVSKLPEKVLTLGPNCTELFVALGLGERVIGRSLVNHSRGPLPKYADGVNAIPELNHASATREAILTSGADFIYALDWEISDEGCNLEEAAQYGMTVYVNSATTLEEQYQEISDLGRIFGMEDTAAAFVADQEARISAVADTLAGQEPVKVLVYDSGNDGVFTCSGSNFESLLISLAGGQNLFEDLTDKQWVTVSYEEVLARNPDVILIHDYDSPSVEEKIAEIKSNPTLSQLDCVKNEAFATITLESVLPGDRMAYAVESMAADFFPNLF
;
A
#
# COMPACT_ATOMS: atom_id res chain seq x y z
N THR A 1 -98.91 -17.98 -6.45
CA THR A 1 -99.26 -19.26 -5.78
C THR A 1 -98.04 -20.09 -5.55
N CYS A 2 -97.94 -20.61 -4.36
CA CYS A 2 -97.05 -21.66 -3.82
C CYS A 2 -95.68 -21.25 -3.34
N THR A 3 -95.64 -20.91 -2.12
CA THR A 3 -94.83 -21.30 -0.98
C THR A 3 -94.16 -22.65 -1.10
N LEU A 4 -92.92 -22.78 -0.71
CA LEU A 4 -92.49 -23.81 0.25
C LEU A 4 -91.09 -23.45 0.85
N ALA A 5 -91.12 -23.40 2.19
CA ALA A 5 -89.96 -23.35 3.04
C ALA A 5 -89.39 -24.79 3.26
N LEU A 6 -88.16 -24.93 3.50
CA LEU A 6 -87.58 -26.02 4.35
C LEU A 6 -86.21 -25.65 4.89
N THR A 7 -86.13 -25.40 6.11
CA THR A 7 -85.35 -25.90 7.29
C THR A 7 -83.89 -26.27 7.12
N ALA A 8 -83.19 -25.69 8.08
CA ALA A 8 -81.79 -25.83 8.50
C ALA A 8 -81.36 -27.23 8.86
N THR A 9 -80.06 -27.49 8.72
CA THR A 9 -79.32 -28.35 9.64
C THR A 9 -77.88 -27.81 9.81
N LEU A 10 -77.58 -27.49 11.06
CA LEU A 10 -76.24 -27.21 11.58
C LEU A 10 -75.42 -28.49 11.63
N LEU A 11 -74.20 -28.45 11.10
CA LEU A 11 -73.11 -29.39 11.46
C LEU A 11 -71.87 -28.58 11.78
N THR A 12 -71.50 -28.59 13.05
CA THR A 12 -70.25 -28.12 13.62
C THR A 12 -69.13 -29.06 13.17
N GLY A 13 -68.15 -28.48 12.47
CA GLY A 13 -66.88 -29.13 12.17
C GLY A 13 -65.74 -28.20 12.61
N CYS A 14 -65.09 -28.54 13.71
CA CYS A 14 -63.82 -27.93 14.09
C CYS A 14 -62.75 -28.32 13.10
N GLY A 15 -62.29 -27.35 12.33
CA GLY A 15 -61.09 -27.44 11.48
C GLY A 15 -60.10 -26.40 11.91
N ASN A 16 -59.00 -26.82 12.51
CA ASN A 16 -57.90 -26.04 12.99
C ASN A 16 -57.15 -25.46 11.75
N SER A 17 -57.40 -24.24 11.38
CA SER A 17 -56.62 -23.51 10.35
C SER A 17 -55.46 -22.85 11.03
N ALA A 18 -54.27 -23.49 10.92
CA ALA A 18 -53.02 -22.84 11.23
C ALA A 18 -52.83 -21.63 10.30
N SER A 19 -52.93 -20.45 10.87
CA SER A 19 -52.53 -19.21 10.21
C SER A 19 -51.01 -19.25 9.99
N GLN A 20 -50.57 -19.49 8.78
CA GLN A 20 -49.20 -19.19 8.39
C GLN A 20 -49.06 -17.67 8.34
N SER A 21 -48.44 -17.13 9.39
CA SER A 21 -47.91 -15.77 9.32
C SER A 21 -46.72 -15.79 8.36
N GLU A 22 -46.96 -15.31 7.15
CA GLU A 22 -45.86 -14.95 6.27
C GLU A 22 -45.05 -13.86 6.97
N THR A 23 -43.83 -14.23 7.40
CA THR A 23 -42.83 -13.27 7.84
C THR A 23 -42.49 -12.41 6.60
N PRO A 24 -42.62 -11.09 6.66
CA PRO A 24 -42.17 -10.25 5.54
C PRO A 24 -40.69 -10.56 5.33
N ALA A 25 -40.32 -10.88 4.11
CA ALA A 25 -38.92 -10.94 3.70
C ALA A 25 -38.32 -9.58 4.07
N SER A 26 -37.33 -9.60 4.95
CA SER A 26 -36.53 -8.42 5.28
C SER A 26 -35.97 -7.89 3.96
N GLN A 27 -36.44 -6.70 3.57
CA GLN A 27 -35.74 -5.93 2.56
C GLN A 27 -34.31 -5.76 3.04
N PRO A 28 -33.30 -5.87 2.16
CA PRO A 28 -31.94 -5.49 2.51
C PRO A 28 -32.01 -4.05 3.07
N GLU A 29 -31.45 -3.81 4.24
CA GLU A 29 -31.24 -2.46 4.72
C GLU A 29 -30.44 -1.74 3.63
N GLU A 30 -31.04 -0.75 2.98
CA GLU A 30 -30.30 0.22 2.18
C GLU A 30 -29.30 0.86 3.13
N THR A 31 -28.05 0.42 3.05
CA THR A 31 -26.96 1.12 3.73
C THR A 31 -26.94 2.54 3.16
N ASP A 32 -27.01 3.51 4.04
CA ASP A 32 -27.04 4.96 3.71
C ASP A 32 -25.65 5.42 3.25
N TYR A 33 -25.05 4.66 2.29
CA TYR A 33 -23.74 4.94 1.72
C TYR A 33 -23.87 5.98 0.63
N THR A 34 -23.18 7.10 0.79
CA THR A 34 -23.11 8.14 -0.23
C THR A 34 -22.03 7.77 -1.26
N PRO A 35 -22.38 7.62 -2.55
CA PRO A 35 -21.38 7.32 -3.58
C PRO A 35 -20.24 8.33 -3.60
N VAL A 36 -19.02 7.82 -3.69
CA VAL A 36 -17.80 8.63 -3.76
C VAL A 36 -17.25 8.58 -5.16
N THR A 37 -17.15 9.75 -5.81
CA THR A 37 -16.49 9.91 -7.11
C THR A 37 -15.20 10.71 -6.91
N LEU A 38 -14.11 10.24 -7.51
CA LEU A 38 -12.79 10.86 -7.44
C LEU A 38 -11.94 10.52 -8.66
N THR A 39 -10.84 11.23 -8.85
CA THR A 39 -9.88 10.96 -9.91
C THR A 39 -8.69 10.20 -9.32
N ASN A 40 -8.36 9.05 -9.88
CA ASN A 40 -7.19 8.26 -9.50
C ASN A 40 -6.51 7.70 -10.75
N TYR A 41 -5.20 7.82 -10.82
CA TYR A 41 -4.38 7.31 -11.92
C TYR A 41 -4.87 7.77 -13.30
N GLY A 42 -5.22 9.06 -13.42
CA GLY A 42 -5.74 9.67 -14.65
C GLY A 42 -7.14 9.22 -15.07
N ARG A 43 -7.89 8.54 -14.20
CA ARG A 43 -9.25 8.04 -14.46
C ARG A 43 -10.22 8.59 -13.40
N GLU A 44 -11.46 8.83 -13.81
CA GLU A 44 -12.56 9.00 -12.87
C GLU A 44 -13.03 7.62 -12.40
N ILE A 45 -13.10 7.41 -11.10
CA ILE A 45 -13.64 6.20 -10.47
C ILE A 45 -14.81 6.58 -9.55
N THR A 46 -15.82 5.73 -9.53
CA THR A 46 -16.99 5.90 -8.64
C THR A 46 -17.19 4.64 -7.80
N VAL A 47 -17.11 4.80 -6.49
CA VAL A 47 -17.46 3.76 -5.52
C VAL A 47 -18.90 3.98 -5.12
N SER A 48 -19.80 3.10 -5.57
CA SER A 48 -21.26 3.27 -5.40
C SER A 48 -21.81 2.65 -4.13
N LYS A 49 -21.03 1.79 -3.46
CA LYS A 49 -21.36 1.13 -2.20
C LYS A 49 -20.11 0.98 -1.35
N LEU A 50 -20.26 0.89 -0.06
CA LEU A 50 -19.14 0.61 0.86
C LEU A 50 -18.46 -0.70 0.47
N PRO A 51 -17.15 -0.70 0.16
CA PRO A 51 -16.46 -1.93 -0.18
C PRO A 51 -16.38 -2.90 1.01
N GLU A 52 -16.65 -4.18 0.76
CA GLU A 52 -16.66 -5.22 1.79
C GLU A 52 -15.51 -6.21 1.65
N LYS A 53 -15.01 -6.42 0.43
CA LYS A 53 -14.00 -7.41 0.10
C LYS A 53 -12.87 -6.77 -0.70
N VAL A 54 -11.78 -6.50 -0.01
CA VAL A 54 -10.64 -5.76 -0.56
C VAL A 54 -9.49 -6.70 -0.89
N LEU A 55 -8.85 -6.50 -2.03
CA LEU A 55 -7.49 -6.99 -2.29
C LEU A 55 -6.49 -5.85 -2.10
N THR A 56 -5.36 -6.15 -1.48
CA THR A 56 -4.21 -5.24 -1.37
C THR A 56 -3.03 -5.83 -2.12
N LEU A 57 -2.62 -5.16 -3.20
CA LEU A 57 -1.53 -5.62 -4.06
C LEU A 57 -0.29 -4.76 -3.79
N GLY A 58 0.43 -5.17 -2.78
CA GLY A 58 1.62 -4.52 -2.24
C GLY A 58 1.69 -4.61 -0.72
N PRO A 59 2.89 -4.80 -0.13
CA PRO A 59 3.05 -4.91 1.33
C PRO A 59 2.70 -3.58 2.04
N ASN A 60 3.09 -2.43 1.48
CA ASN A 60 2.71 -1.09 1.92
C ASN A 60 1.20 -0.86 1.83
N CYS A 61 0.55 -1.33 0.76
CA CYS A 61 -0.91 -1.29 0.60
C CYS A 61 -1.61 -2.07 1.70
N THR A 62 -1.10 -3.25 2.02
CA THR A 62 -1.68 -4.13 3.06
C THR A 62 -1.55 -3.50 4.44
N GLU A 63 -0.35 -3.03 4.78
CA GLU A 63 -0.10 -2.44 6.11
C GLU A 63 -0.86 -1.14 6.30
N LEU A 64 -0.99 -0.29 5.27
CA LEU A 64 -1.80 0.92 5.33
C LEU A 64 -3.27 0.60 5.65
N PHE A 65 -3.85 -0.44 5.04
CA PHE A 65 -5.22 -0.85 5.36
C PHE A 65 -5.36 -1.29 6.83
N VAL A 66 -4.39 -2.04 7.34
CA VAL A 66 -4.36 -2.41 8.77
C VAL A 66 -4.17 -1.19 9.67
N ALA A 67 -3.28 -0.27 9.29
CA ALA A 67 -3.01 0.96 10.04
C ALA A 67 -4.25 1.87 10.15
N LEU A 68 -5.09 1.88 9.10
CA LEU A 68 -6.36 2.60 9.08
C LEU A 68 -7.52 1.82 9.74
N GLY A 69 -7.29 0.60 10.28
CA GLY A 69 -8.34 -0.21 10.89
C GLY A 69 -9.24 -0.96 9.90
N LEU A 70 -8.81 -1.09 8.64
CA LEU A 70 -9.54 -1.75 7.55
C LEU A 70 -9.09 -3.19 7.30
N GLY A 71 -8.19 -3.75 8.12
CA GLY A 71 -7.61 -5.07 7.91
C GLY A 71 -8.62 -6.20 7.77
N GLU A 72 -9.73 -6.17 8.52
CA GLU A 72 -10.80 -7.18 8.45
C GLU A 72 -11.55 -7.22 7.10
N ARG A 73 -11.45 -6.15 6.29
CA ARG A 73 -12.03 -6.10 4.95
C ARG A 73 -11.12 -6.71 3.89
N VAL A 74 -9.83 -6.89 4.21
CA VAL A 74 -8.83 -7.41 3.27
C VAL A 74 -8.93 -8.92 3.20
N ILE A 75 -9.33 -9.43 2.04
CA ILE A 75 -9.53 -10.87 1.80
C ILE A 75 -8.30 -11.54 1.16
N GLY A 76 -7.32 -10.77 0.71
CA GLY A 76 -6.09 -11.28 0.12
C GLY A 76 -5.05 -10.19 -0.13
N ARG A 77 -3.77 -10.59 -0.03
CA ARG A 77 -2.61 -9.73 -0.23
C ARG A 77 -1.60 -10.36 -1.17
N SER A 78 -0.77 -9.56 -1.83
CA SER A 78 0.30 -10.03 -2.71
C SER A 78 1.62 -9.28 -2.49
N LEU A 79 2.67 -9.63 -3.25
CA LEU A 79 4.02 -9.07 -3.16
C LEU A 79 4.68 -9.25 -1.79
N VAL A 80 4.39 -10.34 -1.10
CA VAL A 80 4.97 -10.65 0.21
C VAL A 80 6.48 -10.82 0.12
N ASN A 81 7.00 -11.26 -1.03
CA ASN A 81 8.43 -11.36 -1.32
C ASN A 81 9.17 -10.01 -1.42
N HIS A 82 8.44 -8.88 -1.46
CA HIS A 82 9.01 -7.53 -1.43
C HIS A 82 8.98 -6.91 -0.02
N SER A 83 8.91 -7.75 1.02
CA SER A 83 8.76 -7.32 2.41
C SER A 83 9.60 -8.15 3.36
N ARG A 84 10.00 -7.53 4.47
CA ARG A 84 10.55 -8.21 5.67
C ARG A 84 9.50 -8.40 6.74
N GLY A 85 8.27 -8.02 6.45
CA GLY A 85 7.14 -8.14 7.34
C GLY A 85 6.64 -6.80 7.88
N PRO A 86 5.48 -6.85 8.54
CA PRO A 86 4.84 -5.67 9.09
C PRO A 86 5.60 -5.07 10.28
N LEU A 87 5.39 -3.77 10.51
CA LEU A 87 5.80 -3.16 11.78
C LEU A 87 5.15 -3.90 12.95
N PRO A 88 5.84 -4.05 14.11
CA PRO A 88 5.35 -4.85 15.24
C PRO A 88 3.92 -4.50 15.69
N LYS A 89 3.55 -3.22 15.62
CA LYS A 89 2.21 -2.73 16.01
C LYS A 89 1.08 -3.20 15.08
N TYR A 90 1.40 -3.62 13.85
CA TYR A 90 0.45 -4.07 12.83
C TYR A 90 0.56 -5.57 12.51
N ALA A 91 1.52 -6.26 13.14
CA ALA A 91 1.88 -7.63 12.81
C ALA A 91 0.71 -8.61 12.88
N ASP A 92 -0.08 -8.56 13.95
CA ASP A 92 -1.24 -9.46 14.10
C ASP A 92 -2.28 -9.24 13.00
N GLY A 93 -2.58 -7.97 12.67
CA GLY A 93 -3.54 -7.62 11.63
C GLY A 93 -3.08 -8.06 10.23
N VAL A 94 -1.83 -7.75 9.87
CA VAL A 94 -1.28 -8.11 8.55
C VAL A 94 -1.14 -9.64 8.40
N ASN A 95 -0.66 -10.33 9.44
CA ASN A 95 -0.46 -11.78 9.39
C ASN A 95 -1.77 -12.58 9.40
N ALA A 96 -2.88 -11.98 9.83
CA ALA A 96 -4.21 -12.58 9.72
C ALA A 96 -4.75 -12.59 8.28
N ILE A 97 -4.23 -11.73 7.39
CA ILE A 97 -4.70 -11.61 6.00
C ILE A 97 -4.09 -12.74 5.15
N PRO A 98 -4.91 -13.52 4.44
CA PRO A 98 -4.41 -14.60 3.57
C PRO A 98 -3.52 -14.07 2.44
N GLU A 99 -2.48 -14.81 2.09
CA GLU A 99 -1.72 -14.55 0.86
C GLU A 99 -2.55 -14.99 -0.36
N LEU A 100 -2.81 -14.06 -1.26
CA LEU A 100 -3.35 -14.35 -2.59
C LEU A 100 -2.24 -14.93 -3.49
N ASN A 101 -1.09 -14.24 -3.50
CA ASN A 101 0.14 -14.66 -4.17
C ASN A 101 1.35 -14.16 -3.36
N HIS A 102 2.41 -14.97 -3.31
CA HIS A 102 3.66 -14.57 -2.66
C HIS A 102 4.41 -13.45 -3.43
N ALA A 103 4.42 -13.54 -4.75
CA ALA A 103 4.88 -12.49 -5.67
C ALA A 103 3.68 -11.67 -6.18
N SER A 104 3.81 -11.01 -7.32
CA SER A 104 2.74 -10.26 -7.98
C SER A 104 1.47 -11.11 -8.13
N ALA A 105 0.32 -10.47 -7.94
CA ALA A 105 -0.96 -11.14 -8.09
C ALA A 105 -1.21 -11.53 -9.54
N THR A 106 -1.60 -12.79 -9.77
CA THR A 106 -1.97 -13.23 -11.11
C THR A 106 -3.36 -12.74 -11.48
N ARG A 107 -3.59 -12.48 -12.76
CA ARG A 107 -4.89 -12.10 -13.31
C ARG A 107 -6.00 -13.05 -12.86
N GLU A 108 -5.77 -14.37 -12.94
CA GLU A 108 -6.76 -15.39 -12.52
C GLU A 108 -7.10 -15.27 -11.03
N ALA A 109 -6.09 -15.12 -10.16
CA ALA A 109 -6.30 -14.99 -8.73
C ALA A 109 -7.12 -13.73 -8.40
N ILE A 110 -6.85 -12.61 -9.06
CA ILE A 110 -7.62 -11.37 -8.90
C ILE A 110 -9.07 -11.59 -9.32
N LEU A 111 -9.33 -12.06 -10.53
CA LEU A 111 -10.67 -12.16 -11.09
C LEU A 111 -11.55 -13.19 -10.37
N THR A 112 -10.96 -14.22 -9.78
CA THR A 112 -11.68 -15.27 -9.03
C THR A 112 -11.79 -15.00 -7.52
N SER A 113 -11.16 -13.94 -7.02
CA SER A 113 -11.14 -13.62 -5.59
C SER A 113 -12.51 -13.27 -5.00
N GLY A 114 -13.40 -12.72 -5.82
CA GLY A 114 -14.68 -12.17 -5.36
C GLY A 114 -14.55 -10.81 -4.64
N ALA A 115 -13.43 -10.13 -4.82
CA ALA A 115 -13.23 -8.76 -4.32
C ALA A 115 -14.17 -7.77 -5.03
N ASP A 116 -14.50 -6.68 -4.34
CA ASP A 116 -15.23 -5.55 -4.91
C ASP A 116 -14.39 -4.26 -4.97
N PHE A 117 -13.24 -4.27 -4.28
CA PHE A 117 -12.29 -3.17 -4.27
C PHE A 117 -10.84 -3.70 -4.29
N ILE A 118 -9.96 -3.01 -5.01
CA ILE A 118 -8.53 -3.32 -5.07
C ILE A 118 -7.75 -2.04 -4.78
N TYR A 119 -6.80 -2.10 -3.85
CA TYR A 119 -5.79 -1.08 -3.64
C TYR A 119 -4.43 -1.65 -4.03
N ALA A 120 -3.83 -1.12 -5.09
CA ALA A 120 -2.68 -1.73 -5.74
C ALA A 120 -1.57 -0.71 -6.02
N LEU A 121 -0.31 -1.13 -5.83
CA LEU A 121 0.84 -0.41 -6.35
C LEU A 121 0.75 -0.25 -7.87
N ASP A 122 1.24 0.85 -8.40
CA ASP A 122 1.19 1.17 -9.83
C ASP A 122 1.88 0.13 -10.72
N TRP A 123 2.98 -0.46 -10.26
CA TRP A 123 3.69 -1.53 -11.00
C TRP A 123 2.94 -2.88 -11.05
N GLU A 124 1.91 -3.08 -10.22
CA GLU A 124 1.01 -4.24 -10.31
C GLU A 124 -0.05 -4.08 -11.41
N ILE A 125 -0.17 -2.87 -11.97
CA ILE A 125 -1.13 -2.59 -13.04
C ILE A 125 -0.55 -3.07 -14.37
N SER A 126 -1.11 -4.16 -14.89
CA SER A 126 -0.66 -4.77 -16.12
C SER A 126 -1.76 -5.64 -16.76
N ASP A 127 -1.58 -6.00 -18.02
CA ASP A 127 -2.51 -6.90 -18.73
C ASP A 127 -2.47 -8.34 -18.19
N GLU A 128 -1.34 -8.76 -17.62
CA GLU A 128 -1.13 -10.11 -17.07
C GLU A 128 -1.45 -10.19 -15.56
N GLY A 129 -1.54 -9.05 -14.89
CA GLY A 129 -1.85 -8.91 -13.47
C GLY A 129 -3.17 -8.18 -13.24
N CYS A 130 -3.10 -7.02 -12.58
CA CYS A 130 -4.27 -6.18 -12.33
C CYS A 130 -4.60 -5.31 -13.54
N ASN A 131 -5.46 -5.82 -14.43
CA ASN A 131 -5.97 -5.04 -15.56
C ASN A 131 -7.17 -4.21 -15.14
N LEU A 132 -7.07 -2.88 -15.29
CA LEU A 132 -8.07 -1.93 -14.79
C LEU A 132 -9.43 -2.05 -15.47
N GLU A 133 -9.45 -2.26 -16.79
CA GLU A 133 -10.69 -2.38 -17.55
C GLU A 133 -11.40 -3.71 -17.27
N GLU A 134 -10.62 -4.76 -17.16
CA GLU A 134 -11.15 -6.09 -16.88
C GLU A 134 -11.67 -6.18 -15.44
N ALA A 135 -10.93 -5.66 -14.45
CA ALA A 135 -11.39 -5.60 -13.06
C ALA A 135 -12.75 -4.88 -12.96
N ALA A 136 -12.91 -3.77 -13.69
CA ALA A 136 -14.19 -3.05 -13.73
C ALA A 136 -15.34 -3.89 -14.34
N GLN A 137 -15.06 -4.71 -15.37
CA GLN A 137 -16.05 -5.64 -15.95
C GLN A 137 -16.51 -6.71 -14.97
N TYR A 138 -15.65 -7.08 -14.00
CA TYR A 138 -15.98 -8.00 -12.92
C TYR A 138 -16.56 -7.30 -11.67
N GLY A 139 -16.84 -6.00 -11.77
CA GLY A 139 -17.48 -5.23 -10.70
C GLY A 139 -16.52 -4.78 -9.59
N MET A 140 -15.21 -4.83 -9.83
CA MET A 140 -14.18 -4.38 -8.91
C MET A 140 -13.80 -2.93 -9.21
N THR A 141 -13.74 -2.08 -8.19
CA THR A 141 -13.11 -0.76 -8.30
C THR A 141 -11.64 -0.86 -7.95
N VAL A 142 -10.77 -0.39 -8.83
CA VAL A 142 -9.31 -0.36 -8.57
C VAL A 142 -8.89 1.06 -8.26
N TYR A 143 -8.31 1.26 -7.08
CA TYR A 143 -7.58 2.45 -6.69
C TYR A 143 -6.08 2.15 -6.78
N VAL A 144 -5.37 2.91 -7.59
CA VAL A 144 -3.93 2.72 -7.81
C VAL A 144 -3.14 3.61 -6.85
N ASN A 145 -2.27 3.01 -6.06
CA ASN A 145 -1.30 3.69 -5.22
C ASN A 145 -0.11 4.10 -6.10
N SER A 146 -0.01 5.38 -6.41
CA SER A 146 0.96 5.92 -7.37
C SER A 146 1.57 7.24 -6.93
N ALA A 147 1.43 7.58 -5.65
CA ALA A 147 1.95 8.81 -5.09
C ALA A 147 3.48 8.92 -5.25
N THR A 148 3.94 10.10 -5.62
CA THR A 148 5.36 10.49 -5.70
C THR A 148 5.71 11.63 -4.76
N THR A 149 4.70 12.24 -4.14
CA THR A 149 4.83 13.31 -3.14
C THR A 149 4.06 12.96 -1.86
N LEU A 150 4.37 13.65 -0.75
CA LEU A 150 3.59 13.50 0.49
C LEU A 150 2.14 13.95 0.30
N GLU A 151 1.92 15.07 -0.41
CA GLU A 151 0.57 15.57 -0.68
C GLU A 151 -0.27 14.53 -1.44
N GLU A 152 0.32 13.88 -2.44
CA GLU A 152 -0.36 12.82 -3.19
C GLU A 152 -0.70 11.65 -2.28
N GLN A 153 0.24 11.19 -1.44
CA GLN A 153 0.00 10.09 -0.51
C GLN A 153 -1.04 10.45 0.56
N TYR A 154 -1.02 11.68 1.08
CA TYR A 154 -2.03 12.16 2.02
C TYR A 154 -3.41 12.26 1.36
N GLN A 155 -3.45 12.64 0.08
CA GLN A 155 -4.69 12.63 -0.70
C GLN A 155 -5.24 11.21 -0.88
N GLU A 156 -4.38 10.22 -1.20
CA GLU A 156 -4.79 8.81 -1.29
C GLU A 156 -5.37 8.30 0.05
N ILE A 157 -4.72 8.61 1.17
CA ILE A 157 -5.23 8.28 2.51
C ILE A 157 -6.58 8.95 2.79
N SER A 158 -6.73 10.22 2.42
CA SER A 158 -7.99 10.97 2.57
C SER A 158 -9.10 10.38 1.69
N ASP A 159 -8.77 9.95 0.47
CA ASP A 159 -9.71 9.30 -0.44
C ASP A 159 -10.18 7.95 0.12
N LEU A 160 -9.25 7.15 0.67
CA LEU A 160 -9.63 5.93 1.41
C LEU A 160 -10.54 6.26 2.59
N GLY A 161 -10.25 7.33 3.34
CA GLY A 161 -11.13 7.83 4.41
C GLY A 161 -12.55 8.07 3.93
N ARG A 162 -12.72 8.77 2.80
CA ARG A 162 -14.03 9.04 2.18
C ARG A 162 -14.71 7.77 1.66
N ILE A 163 -13.97 6.88 1.00
CA ILE A 163 -14.49 5.63 0.45
C ILE A 163 -15.01 4.71 1.56
N PHE A 164 -14.31 4.63 2.68
CA PHE A 164 -14.65 3.72 3.77
C PHE A 164 -15.41 4.38 4.93
N GLY A 165 -15.76 5.68 4.82
CA GLY A 165 -16.54 6.42 5.84
C GLY A 165 -15.74 6.60 7.14
N MET A 166 -14.45 6.93 7.04
CA MET A 166 -13.54 7.05 8.18
C MET A 166 -12.61 8.26 8.06
N GLU A 167 -13.16 9.37 7.61
CA GLU A 167 -12.42 10.60 7.32
C GLU A 167 -11.62 11.11 8.53
N ASP A 168 -12.22 11.04 9.74
CA ASP A 168 -11.53 11.48 10.97
C ASP A 168 -10.29 10.61 11.28
N THR A 169 -10.38 9.30 11.05
CA THR A 169 -9.23 8.38 11.23
C THR A 169 -8.13 8.67 10.22
N ALA A 170 -8.50 8.86 8.96
CA ALA A 170 -7.56 9.21 7.90
C ALA A 170 -6.87 10.56 8.19
N ALA A 171 -7.62 11.57 8.60
CA ALA A 171 -7.08 12.88 8.95
C ALA A 171 -6.14 12.82 10.16
N ALA A 172 -6.49 12.06 11.20
CA ALA A 172 -5.64 11.87 12.38
C ALA A 172 -4.34 11.14 12.01
N PHE A 173 -4.43 10.13 11.12
CA PHE A 173 -3.25 9.42 10.63
C PHE A 173 -2.30 10.36 9.86
N VAL A 174 -2.82 11.16 8.92
CA VAL A 174 -2.03 12.15 8.17
C VAL A 174 -1.36 13.15 9.11
N ALA A 175 -2.11 13.71 10.08
CA ALA A 175 -1.56 14.66 11.05
C ALA A 175 -0.42 14.08 11.90
N ASP A 176 -0.47 12.79 12.26
CA ASP A 176 0.63 12.09 12.95
C ASP A 176 1.87 12.01 12.06
N GLN A 177 1.70 11.63 10.77
CA GLN A 177 2.83 11.56 9.83
C GLN A 177 3.48 12.94 9.64
N GLU A 178 2.69 13.99 9.42
CA GLU A 178 3.18 15.36 9.29
C GLU A 178 3.94 15.83 10.51
N ALA A 179 3.41 15.62 11.70
CA ALA A 179 4.05 16.04 12.96
C ALA A 179 5.41 15.36 13.18
N ARG A 180 5.50 14.06 12.90
CA ARG A 180 6.74 13.29 13.06
C ARG A 180 7.79 13.69 12.04
N ILE A 181 7.42 13.87 10.75
CA ILE A 181 8.34 14.34 9.71
C ILE A 181 8.83 15.75 10.03
N SER A 182 7.96 16.64 10.51
CA SER A 182 8.34 17.99 10.93
C SER A 182 9.36 17.98 12.10
N ALA A 183 9.20 17.08 13.07
CA ALA A 183 10.14 16.95 14.17
C ALA A 183 11.54 16.52 13.72
N VAL A 184 11.63 15.66 12.70
CA VAL A 184 12.91 15.31 12.07
C VAL A 184 13.53 16.54 11.39
N ALA A 185 12.76 17.28 10.61
CA ALA A 185 13.23 18.50 9.93
C ALA A 185 13.76 19.54 10.93
N ASP A 186 13.08 19.72 12.06
CA ASP A 186 13.54 20.63 13.14
C ASP A 186 14.89 20.19 13.74
N THR A 187 15.07 18.88 13.91
CA THR A 187 16.33 18.30 14.44
C THR A 187 17.49 18.46 13.44
N LEU A 188 17.20 18.34 12.16
CA LEU A 188 18.18 18.43 11.08
C LEU A 188 18.51 19.87 10.65
N ALA A 189 17.90 20.88 11.27
CA ALA A 189 18.10 22.28 10.88
C ALA A 189 19.58 22.68 10.88
N GLY A 190 20.10 23.12 9.74
CA GLY A 190 21.48 23.54 9.57
C GLY A 190 22.50 22.43 9.32
N GLN A 191 22.05 21.18 9.14
CA GLN A 191 22.92 20.10 8.71
C GLN A 191 23.13 20.14 7.18
N GLU A 192 24.34 19.75 6.73
CA GLU A 192 24.61 19.54 5.31
C GLU A 192 24.06 18.18 4.87
N PRO A 193 23.48 18.06 3.65
CA PRO A 193 22.92 16.81 3.19
C PRO A 193 23.97 15.69 3.02
N VAL A 194 23.63 14.47 3.38
CA VAL A 194 24.43 13.26 3.16
C VAL A 194 24.12 12.71 1.77
N LYS A 195 25.14 12.44 0.94
CA LYS A 195 24.95 11.84 -0.40
C LYS A 195 24.64 10.35 -0.27
N VAL A 196 23.47 9.95 -0.70
CA VAL A 196 22.93 8.60 -0.53
C VAL A 196 22.85 7.88 -1.85
N LEU A 197 23.57 6.74 -1.98
CA LEU A 197 23.30 5.76 -3.04
C LEU A 197 22.26 4.77 -2.51
N VAL A 198 21.11 4.67 -3.14
CA VAL A 198 20.20 3.54 -2.92
C VAL A 198 20.71 2.33 -3.70
N TYR A 199 20.83 1.19 -3.03
CA TYR A 199 21.21 -0.08 -3.63
C TYR A 199 20.08 -1.09 -3.45
N ASP A 200 19.27 -1.26 -4.48
CA ASP A 200 18.25 -2.30 -4.51
C ASP A 200 18.87 -3.64 -4.89
N SER A 201 19.53 -3.67 -6.03
CA SER A 201 20.24 -4.85 -6.55
C SER A 201 21.37 -4.46 -7.49
N GLY A 202 22.28 -5.40 -7.74
CA GLY A 202 23.38 -5.25 -8.68
C GLY A 202 23.31 -6.33 -9.77
N ASN A 203 23.34 -5.92 -11.04
CA ASN A 203 23.53 -6.80 -12.19
C ASN A 203 23.86 -5.93 -13.40
N ASP A 204 25.09 -5.97 -13.86
CA ASP A 204 25.61 -5.07 -14.90
C ASP A 204 25.46 -3.56 -14.59
N GLY A 205 25.38 -3.21 -13.31
CA GLY A 205 25.16 -1.87 -12.79
C GLY A 205 24.41 -1.91 -11.47
N VAL A 206 24.07 -0.74 -10.92
CA VAL A 206 23.26 -0.61 -9.71
C VAL A 206 21.81 -0.28 -10.10
N PHE A 207 20.87 -1.10 -9.70
CA PHE A 207 19.44 -0.76 -9.75
C PHE A 207 19.12 0.12 -8.56
N THR A 208 18.59 1.33 -8.82
CA THR A 208 18.45 2.40 -7.82
C THR A 208 17.21 3.24 -8.10
N CYS A 209 16.76 3.99 -7.12
CA CYS A 209 15.70 4.96 -7.30
C CYS A 209 16.22 6.26 -7.93
N SER A 210 15.40 6.87 -8.77
CA SER A 210 15.65 8.17 -9.40
C SER A 210 15.05 9.32 -8.61
N GLY A 211 15.23 10.55 -9.08
CA GLY A 211 14.65 11.75 -8.46
C GLY A 211 13.13 11.83 -8.52
N SER A 212 12.47 11.08 -9.42
CA SER A 212 11.01 11.01 -9.51
C SER A 212 10.37 9.92 -8.64
N ASN A 213 11.19 9.17 -7.88
CA ASN A 213 10.72 8.13 -6.99
C ASN A 213 10.31 8.72 -5.62
N PHE A 214 9.26 8.17 -5.02
CA PHE A 214 8.80 8.56 -3.68
C PHE A 214 9.91 8.43 -2.61
N GLU A 215 10.74 7.41 -2.69
CA GLU A 215 11.89 7.21 -1.80
C GLU A 215 12.89 8.38 -1.85
N SER A 216 13.12 8.96 -3.04
CA SER A 216 14.02 10.12 -3.19
C SER A 216 13.52 11.32 -2.36
N LEU A 217 12.20 11.51 -2.27
CA LEU A 217 11.60 12.49 -1.39
C LEU A 217 11.84 12.16 0.09
N LEU A 218 11.63 10.89 0.50
CA LEU A 218 11.84 10.46 1.89
C LEU A 218 13.32 10.61 2.31
N ILE A 219 14.27 10.31 1.43
CA ILE A 219 15.70 10.55 1.64
C ILE A 219 15.96 12.04 1.90
N SER A 220 15.38 12.93 1.08
CA SER A 220 15.52 14.37 1.25
C SER A 220 14.97 14.86 2.60
N LEU A 221 13.80 14.36 3.01
CA LEU A 221 13.18 14.69 4.30
C LEU A 221 14.00 14.16 5.49
N ALA A 222 14.77 13.09 5.28
CA ALA A 222 15.70 12.54 6.26
C ALA A 222 17.09 13.23 6.29
N GLY A 223 17.26 14.32 5.52
CA GLY A 223 18.52 15.06 5.41
C GLY A 223 19.53 14.45 4.47
N GLY A 224 19.13 13.49 3.63
CA GLY A 224 19.95 12.93 2.56
C GLY A 224 19.77 13.68 1.24
N GLN A 225 20.65 13.37 0.30
CA GLN A 225 20.54 13.74 -1.11
C GLN A 225 20.67 12.47 -1.94
N ASN A 226 19.62 12.08 -2.65
CA ASN A 226 19.70 10.94 -3.55
C ASN A 226 20.76 11.18 -4.62
N LEU A 227 21.72 10.27 -4.74
CA LEU A 227 22.86 10.39 -5.65
C LEU A 227 22.43 10.58 -7.12
N PHE A 228 21.24 10.10 -7.48
CA PHE A 228 20.66 10.15 -8.82
C PHE A 228 19.35 10.94 -8.89
N GLU A 229 19.19 11.97 -8.06
CA GLU A 229 18.01 12.82 -8.05
C GLU A 229 17.81 13.63 -9.34
N ASP A 230 18.88 13.82 -10.14
CA ASP A 230 18.86 14.47 -11.44
C ASP A 230 18.23 13.61 -12.56
N LEU A 231 18.09 12.31 -12.35
CA LEU A 231 17.39 11.41 -13.28
C LEU A 231 15.90 11.38 -12.92
N THR A 232 15.04 11.75 -13.89
CA THR A 232 13.60 11.94 -13.61
C THR A 232 12.66 11.25 -14.61
N ASP A 233 13.22 10.60 -15.64
CA ASP A 233 12.41 9.98 -16.71
C ASP A 233 11.63 8.75 -16.26
N LYS A 234 12.15 8.02 -15.27
CA LYS A 234 11.56 6.80 -14.70
C LYS A 234 11.83 6.76 -13.21
N GLN A 235 10.95 6.19 -12.42
CA GLN A 235 11.13 6.04 -10.98
C GLN A 235 12.33 5.14 -10.60
N TRP A 236 12.59 4.12 -11.39
CA TRP A 236 13.67 3.15 -11.19
C TRP A 236 14.59 3.10 -12.40
N VAL A 237 15.90 3.11 -12.16
CA VAL A 237 16.92 3.15 -13.20
C VAL A 237 18.08 2.22 -12.86
N THR A 238 18.77 1.72 -13.89
CA THR A 238 20.05 1.06 -13.72
C THR A 238 21.17 2.03 -14.14
N VAL A 239 22.12 2.26 -13.26
CA VAL A 239 23.27 3.14 -13.46
C VAL A 239 24.57 2.36 -13.49
N SER A 240 25.59 2.83 -14.20
CA SER A 240 26.88 2.14 -14.25
C SER A 240 27.64 2.30 -12.92
N TYR A 241 28.49 1.32 -12.62
CA TYR A 241 29.36 1.37 -11.44
C TYR A 241 30.36 2.54 -11.52
N GLU A 242 30.81 2.90 -12.72
CA GLU A 242 31.71 4.02 -12.97
C GLU A 242 31.03 5.37 -12.68
N GLU A 243 29.73 5.48 -12.98
CA GLU A 243 28.97 6.70 -12.66
C GLU A 243 28.76 6.83 -11.16
N VAL A 244 28.48 5.73 -10.47
CA VAL A 244 28.44 5.70 -8.99
C VAL A 244 29.76 6.15 -8.40
N LEU A 245 30.89 5.59 -8.89
CA LEU A 245 32.23 5.95 -8.43
C LEU A 245 32.53 7.45 -8.66
N ALA A 246 32.14 7.98 -9.82
CA ALA A 246 32.36 9.39 -10.15
C ALA A 246 31.56 10.36 -9.27
N ARG A 247 30.34 9.98 -8.85
CA ARG A 247 29.47 10.77 -7.97
C ARG A 247 29.85 10.68 -6.50
N ASN A 248 30.54 9.60 -6.10
CA ASN A 248 31.08 9.34 -4.77
C ASN A 248 30.10 9.57 -3.62
N PRO A 249 29.24 8.60 -3.31
CA PRO A 249 28.28 8.70 -2.19
C PRO A 249 28.98 8.66 -0.83
N ASP A 250 28.34 9.27 0.18
CA ASP A 250 28.77 9.22 1.59
C ASP A 250 28.29 7.97 2.32
N VAL A 251 27.12 7.44 1.90
CA VAL A 251 26.48 6.24 2.45
C VAL A 251 25.80 5.44 1.34
N ILE A 252 25.75 4.12 1.51
CA ILE A 252 24.94 3.22 0.66
C ILE A 252 23.74 2.75 1.50
N LEU A 253 22.54 3.14 1.08
CA LEU A 253 21.27 2.70 1.65
C LEU A 253 20.82 1.43 0.92
N ILE A 254 20.79 0.30 1.63
CA ILE A 254 20.48 -1.01 1.06
C ILE A 254 19.03 -1.37 1.34
N HIS A 255 18.30 -1.74 0.29
CA HIS A 255 16.97 -2.31 0.45
C HIS A 255 17.04 -3.71 1.04
N ASP A 256 16.27 -3.91 2.10
CA ASP A 256 16.05 -5.22 2.72
C ASP A 256 14.69 -5.77 2.30
N TYR A 257 14.68 -6.95 1.70
CA TYR A 257 13.50 -7.75 1.34
C TYR A 257 13.90 -9.23 1.26
N ASP A 258 13.01 -10.09 0.80
CA ASP A 258 13.15 -11.56 0.91
C ASP A 258 14.50 -12.08 0.39
N SER A 259 14.89 -11.72 -0.82
CA SER A 259 16.14 -12.19 -1.43
C SER A 259 16.58 -11.26 -2.59
N PRO A 260 17.90 -10.98 -2.74
CA PRO A 260 19.03 -11.40 -1.88
C PRO A 260 19.04 -10.69 -0.53
N SER A 261 19.67 -11.28 0.49
CA SER A 261 19.81 -10.68 1.82
C SER A 261 20.73 -9.45 1.82
N VAL A 262 20.63 -8.63 2.86
CA VAL A 262 21.50 -7.45 3.04
C VAL A 262 22.96 -7.85 3.05
N GLU A 263 23.33 -8.95 3.72
CA GLU A 263 24.69 -9.47 3.81
C GLU A 263 25.22 -9.89 2.43
N GLU A 264 24.39 -10.52 1.60
CA GLU A 264 24.74 -10.90 0.23
C GLU A 264 24.97 -9.65 -0.63
N LYS A 265 24.10 -8.63 -0.53
CA LYS A 265 24.26 -7.35 -1.23
C LYS A 265 25.54 -6.62 -0.79
N ILE A 266 25.85 -6.57 0.49
CA ILE A 266 27.09 -5.97 1.01
C ILE A 266 28.33 -6.75 0.48
N ALA A 267 28.28 -8.07 0.47
CA ALA A 267 29.37 -8.89 -0.05
C ALA A 267 29.58 -8.65 -1.56
N GLU A 268 28.49 -8.52 -2.33
CA GLU A 268 28.53 -8.15 -3.75
C GLU A 268 29.18 -6.78 -3.96
N ILE A 269 28.74 -5.74 -3.22
CA ILE A 269 29.31 -4.39 -3.30
C ILE A 269 30.80 -4.41 -2.98
N LYS A 270 31.21 -5.07 -1.88
CA LYS A 270 32.61 -5.17 -1.46
C LYS A 270 33.50 -5.95 -2.44
N SER A 271 32.95 -6.92 -3.15
CA SER A 271 33.66 -7.71 -4.15
C SER A 271 33.71 -7.06 -5.54
N ASN A 272 32.87 -6.07 -5.81
CA ASN A 272 32.85 -5.37 -7.08
C ASN A 272 34.09 -4.48 -7.23
N PRO A 273 34.91 -4.65 -8.34
CA PRO A 273 36.16 -3.93 -8.49
C PRO A 273 36.05 -2.42 -8.54
N THR A 274 34.92 -1.90 -8.99
CA THR A 274 34.64 -0.45 -9.07
C THR A 274 34.08 0.09 -7.76
N LEU A 275 33.02 -0.55 -7.23
CA LEU A 275 32.36 -0.07 -6.00
C LEU A 275 33.26 -0.18 -4.76
N SER A 276 34.15 -1.20 -4.69
CA SER A 276 35.12 -1.34 -3.58
C SER A 276 36.13 -0.19 -3.46
N GLN A 277 36.21 0.67 -4.48
CA GLN A 277 37.09 1.87 -4.44
C GLN A 277 36.42 3.05 -3.73
N LEU A 278 35.09 3.02 -3.51
CA LEU A 278 34.37 4.05 -2.79
C LEU A 278 34.83 4.15 -1.33
N ASP A 279 34.95 5.38 -0.83
CA ASP A 279 35.36 5.60 0.56
C ASP A 279 34.26 5.14 1.54
N CYS A 280 32.97 5.28 1.18
CA CYS A 280 31.87 4.75 2.00
C CYS A 280 31.94 3.21 2.14
N VAL A 281 32.36 2.48 1.11
CA VAL A 281 32.55 1.02 1.16
C VAL A 281 33.74 0.63 2.03
N LYS A 282 34.87 1.34 1.92
CA LYS A 282 36.05 1.11 2.76
C LYS A 282 35.79 1.40 4.24
N ASN A 283 34.95 2.40 4.51
CA ASN A 283 34.57 2.83 5.86
C ASN A 283 33.33 2.08 6.40
N GLU A 284 32.79 1.11 5.64
CA GLU A 284 31.59 0.36 5.99
C GLU A 284 30.36 1.25 6.27
N ALA A 285 30.24 2.37 5.58
CA ALA A 285 29.11 3.29 5.68
C ALA A 285 27.89 2.74 4.91
N PHE A 286 27.26 1.75 5.50
CA PHE A 286 26.02 1.12 5.00
C PHE A 286 24.88 1.43 5.96
N ALA A 287 23.74 1.83 5.38
CA ALA A 287 22.46 1.91 6.04
C ALA A 287 21.49 0.87 5.43
N THR A 288 20.47 0.50 6.15
CA THR A 288 19.51 -0.51 5.67
C THR A 288 18.09 -0.04 5.93
N ILE A 289 17.24 -0.16 4.92
CA ILE A 289 15.82 0.10 5.03
C ILE A 289 15.02 -1.02 4.37
N THR A 290 13.91 -1.44 4.94
CA THR A 290 13.05 -2.40 4.28
C THR A 290 12.35 -1.73 3.08
N LEU A 291 12.25 -2.45 1.95
CA LEU A 291 11.70 -1.89 0.71
C LEU A 291 10.29 -1.34 0.90
N GLU A 292 9.43 -2.06 1.63
CA GLU A 292 8.07 -1.60 1.91
C GLU A 292 8.01 -0.30 2.73
N SER A 293 9.08 0.07 3.43
CA SER A 293 9.13 1.32 4.21
C SER A 293 9.34 2.56 3.36
N VAL A 294 9.87 2.41 2.15
CA VAL A 294 10.13 3.52 1.23
C VAL A 294 9.11 3.63 0.10
N LEU A 295 8.13 2.73 0.08
CA LEU A 295 6.97 2.82 -0.82
C LEU A 295 5.90 3.76 -0.24
N PRO A 296 5.05 4.39 -1.10
CA PRO A 296 3.96 5.24 -0.62
C PRO A 296 2.98 4.42 0.23
N GLY A 297 2.85 4.74 1.52
CA GLY A 297 2.06 3.93 2.45
C GLY A 297 1.97 4.52 3.84
N ASP A 298 1.96 3.67 4.85
CA ASP A 298 1.83 4.04 6.26
C ASP A 298 3.17 4.38 6.96
N ARG A 299 4.31 4.02 6.34
CA ARG A 299 5.63 4.11 6.96
C ARG A 299 6.41 5.39 6.63
N MET A 300 5.78 6.43 6.07
CA MET A 300 6.47 7.66 5.64
C MET A 300 7.32 8.27 6.75
N ALA A 301 6.70 8.56 7.91
CA ALA A 301 7.43 9.11 9.05
C ALA A 301 8.45 8.12 9.62
N TYR A 302 8.10 6.83 9.71
CA TYR A 302 9.03 5.79 10.15
C TYR A 302 10.29 5.73 9.28
N ALA A 303 10.13 5.77 7.95
CA ALA A 303 11.26 5.74 7.02
C ALA A 303 12.14 6.98 7.17
N VAL A 304 11.52 8.17 7.26
CA VAL A 304 12.25 9.43 7.47
C VAL A 304 13.01 9.41 8.80
N GLU A 305 12.40 9.00 9.90
CA GLU A 305 13.04 8.86 11.22
C GLU A 305 14.18 7.85 11.19
N SER A 306 13.98 6.68 10.58
CA SER A 306 14.99 5.62 10.49
C SER A 306 16.20 6.05 9.68
N MET A 307 15.98 6.60 8.47
CA MET A 307 17.06 7.09 7.63
C MET A 307 17.81 8.28 8.26
N ALA A 308 17.10 9.21 8.92
CA ALA A 308 17.73 10.33 9.60
C ALA A 308 18.65 9.86 10.74
N ALA A 309 18.25 8.84 11.50
CA ALA A 309 19.09 8.23 12.54
C ALA A 309 20.33 7.55 11.95
N ASP A 310 20.21 6.91 10.79
CA ASP A 310 21.35 6.28 10.10
C ASP A 310 22.31 7.33 9.50
N PHE A 311 21.77 8.41 8.93
CA PHE A 311 22.57 9.47 8.28
C PHE A 311 23.24 10.38 9.32
N PHE A 312 22.60 10.60 10.45
CA PHE A 312 23.04 11.53 11.52
C PHE A 312 23.04 10.88 12.91
N PRO A 313 23.82 9.80 13.14
CA PRO A 313 23.73 9.00 14.38
C PRO A 313 24.11 9.75 15.65
N ASN A 314 24.62 10.99 15.54
CA ASN A 314 24.92 11.83 16.69
C ASN A 314 23.76 12.78 17.07
N LEU A 315 22.71 12.85 16.26
CA LEU A 315 21.55 13.72 16.49
C LEU A 315 20.30 12.97 16.97
N PHE A 316 20.22 11.67 16.66
CA PHE A 316 19.09 10.79 16.97
C PHE A 316 19.49 9.61 17.92
#